data_9e9645ee37a748c8f783216e1851f1e8
#
_entry.id   9e9645ee37a748c8f783216e1851f1e8
#
_cell.length_a   1.000
_cell.length_b   1.000
_cell.length_c   1.000
_cell.angle_alpha   90.00
_cell.angle_beta   90.00
_cell.angle_gamma   90.00
#
_symmetry.space_group_name_H-M   'P 1'
#
loop_
_entity.id
_entity.type
_entity.pdbx_description
1 polymer ?
#
loop_
_entity_poly.entity_id
_entity_poly.type
_entity_poly.pdbx_seq_one_letter_code
_entity_poly.pdbx_strand_id
1 'polypeptide(L)'
;MPRFIQRLYPERIWAFSRKKKSIYLTFDDGPIPVVTPWVLEELKKHNAKATFFCIGNNILKHPDVFQQILSEGHSVGNHTFNHLNGWKTETSVYVENAEKAARQMMDAGYRVTDAGRRVTEDYFQKKKESEIGTQQSLFRPPYGRISSKQAKLLQKKGFKIVMWDIVSYDYDTRVSKEECLQNVMKNIKPGSVIVFHDSLRAEKNLRYVLPKVLKFISEKEWKYLCI
;
A
#
# COMPACT_ATOMS: atom_id res chain seq x y z
N MET A 1 9.27 -1.99 13.27
CA MET A 1 10.55 -2.32 12.58
C MET A 1 11.72 -1.65 13.31
N PRO A 2 12.86 -2.35 13.58
CA PRO A 2 14.01 -1.77 14.27
C PRO A 2 14.59 -0.56 13.52
N ARG A 3 14.93 0.50 14.26
CA ARG A 3 15.45 1.76 13.67
C ARG A 3 16.76 1.60 12.91
N PHE A 4 17.60 0.62 13.28
CA PHE A 4 18.86 0.40 12.59
C PHE A 4 18.65 -0.07 11.14
N ILE A 5 17.62 -0.90 10.87
CA ILE A 5 17.26 -1.33 9.50
C ILE A 5 16.83 -0.12 8.66
N GLN A 6 16.04 0.80 9.23
CA GLN A 6 15.63 2.02 8.53
C GLN A 6 16.84 2.90 8.14
N ARG A 7 17.87 2.92 8.96
CA ARG A 7 19.13 3.67 8.68
C ARG A 7 19.99 3.03 7.60
N LEU A 8 19.90 1.71 7.40
CA LEU A 8 20.63 1.00 6.34
C LEU A 8 20.04 1.26 4.95
N TYR A 9 18.76 1.65 4.87
CA TYR A 9 18.05 1.90 3.61
C TYR A 9 17.27 3.22 3.69
N PRO A 10 17.96 4.36 3.78
CA PRO A 10 17.33 5.67 3.94
C PRO A 10 16.53 6.13 2.71
N GLU A 11 16.81 5.52 1.55
CA GLU A 11 16.10 5.77 0.29
C GLU A 11 14.69 5.16 0.23
N ARG A 12 14.31 4.35 1.24
CA ARG A 12 12.98 3.74 1.35
C ARG A 12 12.13 4.52 2.34
N ILE A 13 10.83 4.59 2.06
CA ILE A 13 9.87 5.22 2.98
C ILE A 13 9.50 4.22 4.08
N TRP A 14 9.83 4.53 5.34
CA TRP A 14 9.53 3.69 6.51
C TRP A 14 8.45 4.29 7.40
N ALA A 15 8.46 5.61 7.52
CA ALA A 15 7.56 6.41 8.35
C ALA A 15 7.65 7.88 7.90
N PHE A 16 6.75 8.70 8.39
CA PHE A 16 6.69 10.12 8.09
C PHE A 16 6.98 10.99 9.33
N SER A 17 7.02 12.31 9.13
CA SER A 17 7.25 13.28 10.20
C SER A 17 6.13 13.22 11.25
N ARG A 18 6.53 13.17 12.52
CA ARG A 18 5.60 13.16 13.66
C ARG A 18 4.90 14.50 13.91
N LYS A 19 5.42 15.60 13.33
CA LYS A 19 4.89 16.96 13.56
C LYS A 19 3.46 17.15 13.06
N LYS A 20 3.03 16.40 12.03
CA LYS A 20 1.72 16.56 11.38
C LYS A 20 0.57 15.83 12.08
N LYS A 21 0.79 15.10 13.16
CA LYS A 21 -0.22 14.26 13.85
C LYS A 21 -1.03 13.41 12.85
N SER A 22 -0.36 12.75 11.92
CA SER A 22 -1.00 11.97 10.84
C SER A 22 -0.60 10.51 10.93
N ILE A 23 -1.50 9.62 10.52
CA ILE A 23 -1.29 8.17 10.41
C ILE A 23 -1.47 7.76 8.94
N TYR A 24 -0.68 6.80 8.50
CA TYR A 24 -0.71 6.25 7.16
C TYR A 24 -1.11 4.76 7.25
N LEU A 25 -2.41 4.51 7.07
CA LEU A 25 -2.93 3.15 6.99
C LEU A 25 -2.62 2.58 5.62
N THR A 26 -2.10 1.37 5.58
CA THR A 26 -1.80 0.68 4.32
C THR A 26 -2.34 -0.74 4.34
N PHE A 27 -2.84 -1.21 3.19
CA PHE A 27 -3.39 -2.54 3.00
C PHE A 27 -2.64 -3.21 1.86
N ASP A 28 -2.18 -4.43 2.09
CA ASP A 28 -1.44 -5.24 1.11
C ASP A 28 -2.31 -6.44 0.67
N ASP A 29 -2.01 -7.01 -0.50
CA ASP A 29 -2.59 -8.22 -1.11
C ASP A 29 -3.91 -8.05 -1.88
N GLY A 30 -4.69 -7.02 -1.67
CA GLY A 30 -5.92 -6.75 -2.43
C GLY A 30 -5.69 -6.42 -3.93
N PRO A 31 -6.74 -6.06 -4.68
CA PRO A 31 -8.13 -6.07 -4.25
C PRO A 31 -8.73 -7.49 -4.20
N ILE A 32 -9.53 -7.77 -3.17
CA ILE A 32 -10.25 -9.05 -3.00
C ILE A 32 -11.73 -8.76 -2.76
N PRO A 33 -12.68 -9.39 -3.48
CA PRO A 33 -14.09 -9.28 -3.18
C PRO A 33 -14.38 -9.61 -1.72
N VAL A 34 -15.40 -8.98 -1.13
CA VAL A 34 -15.80 -9.11 0.28
C VAL A 34 -14.86 -8.41 1.26
N VAL A 35 -13.55 -8.67 1.21
CA VAL A 35 -12.61 -8.09 2.21
C VAL A 35 -12.29 -6.64 1.88
N THR A 36 -11.85 -6.34 0.66
CA THR A 36 -11.50 -4.96 0.27
C THR A 36 -12.71 -4.01 0.35
N PRO A 37 -13.91 -4.35 -0.18
CA PRO A 37 -15.10 -3.50 0.00
C PRO A 37 -15.45 -3.26 1.48
N TRP A 38 -15.36 -4.28 2.32
CA TRP A 38 -15.59 -4.11 3.76
C TRP A 38 -14.56 -3.14 4.39
N VAL A 39 -13.29 -3.22 3.99
CA VAL A 39 -12.26 -2.26 4.45
C VAL A 39 -12.63 -0.83 4.04
N LEU A 40 -13.08 -0.64 2.81
CA LEU A 40 -13.51 0.67 2.29
C LEU A 40 -14.68 1.23 3.11
N GLU A 41 -15.67 0.40 3.44
CA GLU A 41 -16.80 0.78 4.30
C GLU A 41 -16.33 1.19 5.71
N GLU A 42 -15.40 0.44 6.32
CA GLU A 42 -14.86 0.80 7.63
C GLU A 42 -14.10 2.13 7.60
N LEU A 43 -13.27 2.34 6.57
CA LEU A 43 -12.54 3.61 6.38
C LEU A 43 -13.52 4.79 6.20
N LYS A 44 -14.59 4.59 5.44
CA LYS A 44 -15.63 5.61 5.20
C LYS A 44 -16.33 6.08 6.46
N LYS A 45 -16.61 5.17 7.40
CA LYS A 45 -17.21 5.50 8.72
C LYS A 45 -16.39 6.50 9.52
N HIS A 46 -15.08 6.54 9.31
CA HIS A 46 -14.13 7.42 9.98
C HIS A 46 -13.61 8.56 9.10
N ASN A 47 -14.19 8.75 7.91
CA ASN A 47 -13.67 9.68 6.89
C ASN A 47 -12.15 9.49 6.65
N ALA A 48 -11.69 8.23 6.75
CA ALA A 48 -10.29 7.87 6.65
C ALA A 48 -9.89 7.60 5.19
N LYS A 49 -8.66 8.00 4.83
CA LYS A 49 -8.03 7.63 3.56
C LYS A 49 -6.83 6.74 3.83
N ALA A 50 -6.56 5.80 2.93
CA ALA A 50 -5.52 4.80 3.05
C ALA A 50 -4.80 4.56 1.71
N THR A 51 -3.70 3.81 1.77
CA THR A 51 -2.97 3.38 0.56
C THR A 51 -3.06 1.86 0.44
N PHE A 52 -3.47 1.37 -0.74
CA PHE A 52 -3.61 -0.05 -1.04
C PHE A 52 -2.47 -0.49 -1.96
N PHE A 53 -1.64 -1.43 -1.50
CA PHE A 53 -0.60 -2.06 -2.32
C PHE A 53 -1.18 -3.31 -2.99
N CYS A 54 -1.61 -3.13 -4.23
CA CYS A 54 -2.42 -4.12 -4.95
C CYS A 54 -1.55 -5.12 -5.72
N ILE A 55 -1.94 -6.40 -5.67
CA ILE A 55 -1.40 -7.46 -6.53
C ILE A 55 -2.00 -7.32 -7.92
N GLY A 56 -1.15 -7.21 -8.96
CA GLY A 56 -1.62 -7.00 -10.33
C GLY A 56 -2.59 -8.07 -10.84
N ASN A 57 -2.38 -9.33 -10.48
CA ASN A 57 -3.28 -10.43 -10.82
C ASN A 57 -4.68 -10.28 -10.16
N ASN A 58 -4.73 -9.69 -8.97
CA ASN A 58 -6.01 -9.42 -8.30
C ASN A 58 -6.74 -8.23 -8.95
N ILE A 59 -6.00 -7.21 -9.40
CA ILE A 59 -6.59 -6.12 -10.20
C ILE A 59 -7.19 -6.66 -11.50
N LEU A 60 -6.49 -7.58 -12.18
CA LEU A 60 -6.99 -8.21 -13.40
C LEU A 60 -8.30 -8.99 -13.16
N LYS A 61 -8.39 -9.69 -12.04
CA LYS A 61 -9.56 -10.52 -11.68
C LYS A 61 -10.73 -9.71 -11.14
N HIS A 62 -10.46 -8.59 -10.47
CA HIS A 62 -11.44 -7.78 -9.74
C HIS A 62 -11.28 -6.28 -10.06
N PRO A 63 -11.40 -5.89 -11.35
CA PRO A 63 -11.20 -4.51 -11.79
C PRO A 63 -12.24 -3.56 -11.19
N ASP A 64 -13.44 -4.03 -10.92
CA ASP A 64 -14.53 -3.31 -10.27
C ASP A 64 -14.16 -2.89 -8.82
N VAL A 65 -13.60 -3.82 -8.04
CA VAL A 65 -13.13 -3.53 -6.68
C VAL A 65 -11.94 -2.56 -6.69
N PHE A 66 -11.05 -2.69 -7.68
CA PHE A 66 -9.96 -1.73 -7.86
C PHE A 66 -10.48 -0.32 -8.19
N GLN A 67 -11.48 -0.23 -9.07
CA GLN A 67 -12.15 1.05 -9.38
C GLN A 67 -12.84 1.65 -8.15
N GLN A 68 -13.41 0.82 -7.26
CA GLN A 68 -13.99 1.30 -6.02
C GLN A 68 -12.92 1.95 -5.12
N ILE A 69 -11.74 1.33 -4.94
CA ILE A 69 -10.62 1.94 -4.21
C ILE A 69 -10.29 3.33 -4.78
N LEU A 70 -10.21 3.42 -6.11
CA LEU A 70 -9.88 4.67 -6.79
C LEU A 70 -10.99 5.72 -6.63
N SER A 71 -12.24 5.37 -6.87
CA SER A 71 -13.39 6.31 -6.83
C SER A 71 -13.62 6.86 -5.42
N GLU A 72 -13.34 6.08 -4.39
CA GLU A 72 -13.44 6.52 -3.01
C GLU A 72 -12.25 7.38 -2.55
N GLY A 73 -11.29 7.68 -3.45
CA GLY A 73 -10.20 8.65 -3.21
C GLY A 73 -9.04 8.11 -2.38
N HIS A 74 -8.87 6.79 -2.34
CA HIS A 74 -7.70 6.16 -1.75
C HIS A 74 -6.50 6.18 -2.71
N SER A 75 -5.27 6.08 -2.18
CA SER A 75 -4.07 5.90 -2.97
C SER A 75 -3.83 4.42 -3.26
N VAL A 76 -3.14 4.12 -4.36
CA VAL A 76 -2.75 2.75 -4.68
C VAL A 76 -1.26 2.65 -4.97
N GLY A 77 -0.68 1.50 -4.68
CA GLY A 77 0.70 1.13 -4.95
C GLY A 77 0.80 -0.28 -5.53
N ASN A 78 1.94 -0.57 -6.09
CA ASN A 78 2.26 -1.83 -6.75
C ASN A 78 2.79 -2.85 -5.73
N HIS A 79 2.21 -4.07 -5.73
CA HIS A 79 2.64 -5.20 -4.89
C HIS A 79 3.09 -6.41 -5.74
N THR A 80 3.75 -6.15 -6.88
CA THR A 80 4.06 -7.09 -7.96
C THR A 80 2.80 -7.69 -8.62
N PHE A 81 2.96 -8.39 -9.75
CA PHE A 81 1.82 -9.00 -10.43
C PHE A 81 1.39 -10.32 -9.79
N ASN A 82 2.37 -11.14 -9.36
CA ASN A 82 2.15 -12.48 -8.79
C ASN A 82 2.58 -12.62 -7.32
N HIS A 83 2.72 -11.52 -6.57
CA HIS A 83 3.16 -11.53 -5.17
C HIS A 83 4.51 -12.24 -4.98
N LEU A 84 5.49 -11.96 -5.86
CA LEU A 84 6.79 -12.65 -5.86
C LEU A 84 7.67 -12.25 -4.68
N ASN A 85 8.35 -13.24 -4.10
CA ASN A 85 9.37 -13.02 -3.07
C ASN A 85 10.70 -12.61 -3.73
N GLY A 86 11.12 -11.35 -3.56
CA GLY A 86 12.31 -10.82 -4.22
C GLY A 86 13.60 -11.57 -3.90
N TRP A 87 13.74 -12.13 -2.68
CA TRP A 87 14.93 -12.92 -2.33
C TRP A 87 14.99 -14.29 -3.01
N LYS A 88 13.84 -14.79 -3.48
CA LYS A 88 13.72 -16.10 -4.12
C LYS A 88 13.48 -16.01 -5.63
N THR A 89 13.48 -14.79 -6.18
CA THR A 89 13.18 -14.55 -7.59
C THR A 89 14.37 -13.88 -8.25
N GLU A 90 14.71 -14.33 -9.45
CA GLU A 90 15.74 -13.73 -10.27
C GLU A 90 15.41 -12.25 -10.54
N THR A 91 16.44 -11.40 -10.63
CA THR A 91 16.27 -9.95 -10.66
C THR A 91 15.46 -9.45 -11.85
N SER A 92 15.71 -9.96 -13.05
CA SER A 92 14.99 -9.56 -14.26
C SER A 92 13.51 -9.95 -14.16
N VAL A 93 13.22 -11.18 -13.74
CA VAL A 93 11.87 -11.70 -13.57
C VAL A 93 11.09 -10.89 -12.52
N TYR A 94 11.75 -10.53 -11.42
CA TYR A 94 11.13 -9.72 -10.37
C TYR A 94 10.75 -8.31 -10.85
N VAL A 95 11.68 -7.66 -11.56
CA VAL A 95 11.47 -6.32 -12.10
C VAL A 95 10.38 -6.33 -13.17
N GLU A 96 10.42 -7.29 -14.10
CA GLU A 96 9.38 -7.45 -15.12
C GLU A 96 7.99 -7.69 -14.51
N ASN A 97 7.93 -8.49 -13.44
CA ASN A 97 6.68 -8.76 -12.73
C ASN A 97 6.11 -7.49 -12.06
N ALA A 98 6.96 -6.61 -11.52
CA ALA A 98 6.55 -5.32 -11.01
C ALA A 98 6.06 -4.39 -12.14
N GLU A 99 6.75 -4.35 -13.28
CA GLU A 99 6.32 -3.57 -14.45
C GLU A 99 5.00 -4.08 -15.02
N LYS A 100 4.80 -5.40 -15.06
CA LYS A 100 3.52 -6.00 -15.47
C LYS A 100 2.36 -5.53 -14.57
N ALA A 101 2.59 -5.48 -13.25
CA ALA A 101 1.58 -4.95 -12.33
C ALA A 101 1.30 -3.46 -12.56
N ALA A 102 2.33 -2.66 -12.83
CA ALA A 102 2.15 -1.24 -13.13
C ALA A 102 1.31 -1.03 -14.40
N ARG A 103 1.57 -1.79 -15.47
CA ARG A 103 0.73 -1.78 -16.69
C ARG A 103 -0.72 -2.15 -16.37
N GLN A 104 -0.94 -3.22 -15.60
CA GLN A 104 -2.28 -3.63 -15.19
C GLN A 104 -3.03 -2.54 -14.41
N MET A 105 -2.34 -1.82 -13.51
CA MET A 105 -2.94 -0.68 -12.80
C MET A 105 -3.36 0.43 -13.76
N MET A 106 -2.53 0.74 -14.77
CA MET A 106 -2.87 1.74 -15.80
C MET A 106 -4.05 1.31 -16.67
N ASP A 107 -4.06 0.04 -17.11
CA ASP A 107 -5.15 -0.53 -17.91
C ASP A 107 -6.47 -0.50 -17.14
N ALA A 108 -6.40 -0.68 -15.82
CA ALA A 108 -7.54 -0.53 -14.91
C ALA A 108 -7.82 0.92 -14.48
N GLY A 109 -7.33 1.92 -15.20
CA GLY A 109 -7.70 3.32 -15.01
C GLY A 109 -6.89 4.11 -13.97
N TYR A 110 -5.84 3.53 -13.39
CA TYR A 110 -4.95 4.29 -12.49
C TYR A 110 -4.06 5.26 -13.27
N ARG A 111 -4.13 6.53 -12.93
CA ARG A 111 -3.34 7.61 -13.57
C ARG A 111 -2.74 8.52 -12.50
N VAL A 112 -1.45 8.88 -12.64
CA VAL A 112 -0.75 9.86 -11.79
C VAL A 112 0.03 10.84 -12.64
N THR A 113 0.24 12.07 -12.15
CA THR A 113 1.13 13.06 -12.75
C THR A 113 2.59 12.82 -12.35
N ASP A 114 3.53 13.53 -13.02
CA ASP A 114 4.95 13.59 -12.65
C ASP A 114 5.18 14.01 -11.20
N ALA A 115 4.24 14.77 -10.62
CA ALA A 115 4.25 15.17 -9.22
C ALA A 115 3.66 14.11 -8.28
N GLY A 116 3.32 12.90 -8.79
CA GLY A 116 2.70 11.82 -8.00
C GLY A 116 1.24 12.08 -7.62
N ARG A 117 0.57 13.04 -8.24
CA ARG A 117 -0.85 13.34 -7.99
C ARG A 117 -1.73 12.54 -8.93
N ARG A 118 -2.81 11.98 -8.40
CA ARG A 118 -3.87 11.35 -9.20
C ARG A 118 -4.50 12.38 -10.14
N VAL A 119 -4.76 11.96 -11.38
CA VAL A 119 -5.39 12.81 -12.40
C VAL A 119 -6.58 12.10 -13.04
N THR A 120 -7.52 12.91 -13.55
CA THR A 120 -8.70 12.45 -14.28
C THR A 120 -8.36 12.16 -15.75
N GLU A 121 -9.24 11.44 -16.43
CA GLU A 121 -9.09 11.08 -17.84
C GLU A 121 -8.93 12.29 -18.77
N ASP A 122 -9.61 13.40 -18.48
CA ASP A 122 -9.51 14.68 -19.22
C ASP A 122 -8.08 15.26 -19.26
N TYR A 123 -7.26 14.99 -18.24
CA TYR A 123 -5.86 15.45 -18.21
C TYR A 123 -5.03 14.72 -19.26
N PHE A 124 -5.28 13.41 -19.50
CA PHE A 124 -4.54 12.60 -20.45
C PHE A 124 -4.94 12.83 -21.89
N GLN A 125 -6.22 13.13 -22.17
CA GLN A 125 -6.68 13.49 -23.52
C GLN A 125 -6.02 14.77 -24.04
N LYS A 126 -5.52 15.63 -23.15
CA LYS A 126 -4.87 16.91 -23.49
C LYS A 126 -3.35 16.84 -23.65
N LYS A 127 -2.72 15.74 -23.25
CA LYS A 127 -1.26 15.56 -23.34
C LYS A 127 -0.87 14.38 -24.23
N LYS A 128 0.15 14.58 -25.08
CA LYS A 128 0.76 13.48 -25.87
C LYS A 128 1.45 12.48 -24.93
N GLU A 129 1.47 11.18 -25.27
CA GLU A 129 2.13 10.12 -24.50
C GLU A 129 3.58 10.43 -24.13
N SER A 130 4.30 11.17 -25.00
CA SER A 130 5.68 11.63 -24.77
C SER A 130 5.84 12.70 -23.68
N GLU A 131 4.74 13.33 -23.24
CA GLU A 131 4.71 14.36 -22.20
C GLU A 131 4.22 13.81 -20.85
N ILE A 132 3.84 12.53 -20.81
CA ILE A 132 3.52 11.82 -19.59
C ILE A 132 4.86 11.37 -19.00
N GLY A 133 5.44 12.23 -18.15
CA GLY A 133 6.74 11.97 -17.52
C GLY A 133 6.76 10.68 -16.71
N THR A 134 7.94 10.26 -16.30
CA THR A 134 8.17 9.03 -15.53
C THR A 134 7.33 9.03 -14.25
N GLN A 135 6.26 8.29 -14.30
CA GLN A 135 5.24 8.19 -13.26
C GLN A 135 5.87 7.63 -11.97
N GLN A 136 5.95 8.45 -10.91
CA GLN A 136 6.44 7.98 -9.61
C GLN A 136 5.38 7.09 -8.96
N SER A 137 5.46 5.79 -9.22
CA SER A 137 4.55 4.80 -8.65
C SER A 137 5.05 4.31 -7.29
N LEU A 138 4.15 4.20 -6.32
CA LEU A 138 4.46 3.56 -5.05
C LEU A 138 4.65 2.04 -5.27
N PHE A 139 5.65 1.48 -4.62
CA PHE A 139 5.95 0.05 -4.67
C PHE A 139 6.23 -0.50 -3.27
N ARG A 140 5.59 -1.59 -2.91
CA ARG A 140 5.93 -2.34 -1.70
C ARG A 140 6.33 -3.76 -2.07
N PRO A 141 7.54 -4.22 -1.68
CA PRO A 141 7.96 -5.59 -1.96
C PRO A 141 7.15 -6.59 -1.14
N PRO A 142 6.60 -7.65 -1.75
CA PRO A 142 5.97 -8.74 -1.02
C PRO A 142 6.88 -9.29 0.08
N TYR A 143 6.30 -9.59 1.24
CA TYR A 143 7.02 -10.05 2.44
C TYR A 143 8.08 -9.07 2.97
N GLY A 144 8.16 -7.84 2.45
CA GLY A 144 9.27 -6.91 2.71
C GLY A 144 10.61 -7.36 2.12
N ARG A 145 10.62 -8.36 1.24
CA ARG A 145 11.82 -9.03 0.71
C ARG A 145 12.16 -8.53 -0.68
N ILE A 146 13.22 -7.73 -0.76
CA ILE A 146 13.76 -7.18 -2.00
C ILE A 146 15.28 -7.09 -1.88
N SER A 147 16.01 -7.51 -2.91
CA SER A 147 17.47 -7.32 -2.96
C SER A 147 17.83 -5.87 -3.29
N SER A 148 19.04 -5.44 -2.92
CA SER A 148 19.53 -4.09 -3.25
C SER A 148 19.59 -3.84 -4.76
N LYS A 149 19.89 -4.88 -5.55
CA LYS A 149 19.93 -4.79 -7.03
C LYS A 149 18.52 -4.56 -7.59
N GLN A 150 17.53 -5.33 -7.14
CA GLN A 150 16.12 -5.15 -7.54
C GLN A 150 15.61 -3.77 -7.14
N ALA A 151 15.88 -3.33 -5.89
CA ALA A 151 15.47 -2.03 -5.40
C ALA A 151 16.01 -0.88 -6.26
N LYS A 152 17.33 -0.89 -6.55
CA LYS A 152 17.97 0.12 -7.41
C LYS A 152 17.38 0.16 -8.81
N LEU A 153 17.08 -1.01 -9.42
CA LEU A 153 16.48 -1.06 -10.74
C LEU A 153 15.06 -0.50 -10.76
N LEU A 154 14.23 -0.86 -9.77
CA LEU A 154 12.87 -0.31 -9.65
C LEU A 154 12.90 1.21 -9.39
N GLN A 155 13.80 1.69 -8.54
CA GLN A 155 13.95 3.13 -8.30
C GLN A 155 14.38 3.90 -9.57
N LYS A 156 15.29 3.33 -10.38
CA LYS A 156 15.65 3.89 -11.70
C LYS A 156 14.46 3.96 -12.68
N LYS A 157 13.48 3.06 -12.51
CA LYS A 157 12.23 3.04 -13.28
C LYS A 157 11.12 3.93 -12.65
N GLY A 158 11.46 4.76 -11.66
CA GLY A 158 10.53 5.72 -11.05
C GLY A 158 9.71 5.17 -9.88
N PHE A 159 9.96 3.94 -9.40
CA PHE A 159 9.25 3.42 -8.23
C PHE A 159 9.81 3.98 -6.92
N LYS A 160 8.92 4.44 -6.04
CA LYS A 160 9.23 4.76 -4.64
C LYS A 160 8.96 3.53 -3.77
N ILE A 161 10.00 2.99 -3.14
CA ILE A 161 9.87 1.81 -2.28
C ILE A 161 9.34 2.22 -0.92
N VAL A 162 8.16 1.71 -0.58
CA VAL A 162 7.46 1.95 0.69
C VAL A 162 7.55 0.70 1.55
N MET A 163 8.11 0.85 2.72
CA MET A 163 8.15 -0.14 3.78
C MET A 163 7.14 0.23 4.88
N TRP A 164 7.44 -0.07 6.14
CA TRP A 164 6.58 0.22 7.29
C TRP A 164 7.36 0.32 8.59
N ASP A 165 6.80 0.93 9.60
CA ASP A 165 7.31 0.85 10.96
C ASP A 165 6.47 -0.08 11.86
N ILE A 166 5.19 -0.30 11.51
CA ILE A 166 4.28 -1.17 12.25
C ILE A 166 3.66 -2.20 11.29
N VAL A 167 3.63 -3.47 11.71
CA VAL A 167 2.88 -4.55 11.06
C VAL A 167 1.92 -5.18 12.06
N SER A 168 0.66 -5.34 11.66
CA SER A 168 -0.39 -5.91 12.50
C SER A 168 -0.21 -7.41 12.76
N TYR A 169 0.40 -8.14 11.80
CA TYR A 169 0.43 -9.60 11.71
C TYR A 169 -0.96 -10.25 11.55
N ASP A 170 -1.93 -9.52 11.03
CA ASP A 170 -3.30 -9.98 10.78
C ASP A 170 -3.38 -11.21 9.85
N TYR A 171 -2.42 -11.35 8.93
CA TYR A 171 -2.29 -12.48 8.01
C TYR A 171 -1.75 -13.76 8.65
N ASP A 172 -1.15 -13.70 9.84
CA ASP A 172 -0.57 -14.88 10.49
C ASP A 172 -1.63 -15.55 11.38
N THR A 173 -2.12 -16.71 10.96
CA THR A 173 -3.15 -17.48 11.66
C THR A 173 -2.73 -17.99 13.05
N ARG A 174 -1.43 -17.93 13.37
CA ARG A 174 -0.89 -18.28 14.70
C ARG A 174 -0.96 -17.12 15.68
N VAL A 175 -1.18 -15.91 15.19
CA VAL A 175 -1.30 -14.69 15.99
C VAL A 175 -2.78 -14.44 16.28
N SER A 176 -3.13 -14.28 17.55
CA SER A 176 -4.51 -13.97 17.95
C SER A 176 -4.90 -12.55 17.52
N LYS A 177 -6.20 -12.33 17.41
CA LYS A 177 -6.72 -11.00 17.08
C LYS A 177 -6.37 -9.94 18.15
N GLU A 178 -6.25 -10.35 19.41
CA GLU A 178 -5.82 -9.51 20.52
C GLU A 178 -4.33 -9.13 20.39
N GLU A 179 -3.47 -10.08 20.05
CA GLU A 179 -2.04 -9.82 19.78
C GLU A 179 -1.87 -8.91 18.56
N CYS A 180 -2.63 -9.14 17.48
CA CYS A 180 -2.65 -8.25 16.32
C CYS A 180 -3.00 -6.81 16.71
N LEU A 181 -4.02 -6.62 17.55
CA LEU A 181 -4.39 -5.31 18.06
C LEU A 181 -3.27 -4.69 18.89
N GLN A 182 -2.66 -5.46 19.79
CA GLN A 182 -1.55 -4.98 20.62
C GLN A 182 -0.30 -4.61 19.80
N ASN A 183 0.01 -5.35 18.72
CA ASN A 183 1.12 -5.03 17.82
C ASN A 183 0.98 -3.62 17.22
N VAL A 184 -0.24 -3.19 16.93
CA VAL A 184 -0.53 -1.84 16.46
C VAL A 184 -0.56 -0.85 17.63
N MET A 185 -1.39 -1.09 18.64
CA MET A 185 -1.71 -0.12 19.69
C MET A 185 -0.51 0.26 20.57
N LYS A 186 0.43 -0.67 20.83
CA LYS A 186 1.66 -0.37 21.60
C LYS A 186 2.66 0.48 20.85
N ASN A 187 2.60 0.51 19.51
CA ASN A 187 3.62 1.12 18.66
C ASN A 187 3.13 2.34 17.89
N ILE A 188 1.81 2.52 17.76
CA ILE A 188 1.20 3.59 16.96
C ILE A 188 1.57 4.97 17.51
N LYS A 189 1.99 5.84 16.62
CA LYS A 189 2.38 7.24 16.89
C LYS A 189 2.22 8.06 15.63
N PRO A 190 2.12 9.40 15.71
CA PRO A 190 2.12 10.25 14.54
C PRO A 190 3.27 9.92 13.59
N GLY A 191 2.98 9.87 12.30
CA GLY A 191 3.91 9.51 11.23
C GLY A 191 4.04 8.01 10.95
N SER A 192 3.40 7.13 11.73
CA SER A 192 3.46 5.69 11.51
C SER A 192 2.84 5.26 10.18
N VAL A 193 3.55 4.36 9.49
CA VAL A 193 3.05 3.58 8.37
C VAL A 193 2.68 2.20 8.89
N ILE A 194 1.38 1.89 8.89
CA ILE A 194 0.83 0.66 9.47
C ILE A 194 0.40 -0.28 8.36
N VAL A 195 0.85 -1.53 8.41
CA VAL A 195 0.47 -2.58 7.45
C VAL A 195 -0.63 -3.46 8.01
N PHE A 196 -1.70 -3.53 7.28
CA PHE A 196 -2.76 -4.53 7.31
C PHE A 196 -2.80 -5.28 5.97
N HIS A 197 -3.61 -6.32 5.87
CA HIS A 197 -3.78 -7.08 4.63
C HIS A 197 -5.26 -7.26 4.34
N ASP A 198 -5.71 -6.75 3.19
CA ASP A 198 -7.08 -6.95 2.71
C ASP A 198 -7.20 -8.25 1.92
N SER A 199 -6.87 -9.36 2.57
CA SER A 199 -6.86 -10.71 2.01
C SER A 199 -7.73 -11.67 2.84
N LEU A 200 -8.21 -12.75 2.22
CA LEU A 200 -9.03 -13.77 2.90
C LEU A 200 -8.33 -14.35 4.13
N ARG A 201 -7.02 -14.48 4.07
CA ARG A 201 -6.22 -15.02 5.17
C ARG A 201 -6.21 -14.09 6.38
N ALA A 202 -6.20 -12.78 6.16
CA ALA A 202 -6.16 -11.78 7.21
C ALA A 202 -7.55 -11.42 7.75
N GLU A 203 -8.62 -11.70 7.00
CA GLU A 203 -9.97 -11.21 7.23
C GLU A 203 -10.43 -11.33 8.68
N LYS A 204 -10.26 -12.50 9.29
CA LYS A 204 -10.72 -12.77 10.67
C LYS A 204 -10.09 -11.79 11.68
N ASN A 205 -8.77 -11.61 11.61
CA ASN A 205 -8.07 -10.72 12.52
C ASN A 205 -8.28 -9.25 12.14
N LEU A 206 -8.28 -8.93 10.86
CA LEU A 206 -8.50 -7.59 10.34
C LEU A 206 -9.87 -7.02 10.79
N ARG A 207 -10.94 -7.81 10.68
CA ARG A 207 -12.29 -7.41 11.12
C ARG A 207 -12.38 -7.07 12.61
N TYR A 208 -11.51 -7.64 13.42
CA TYR A 208 -11.45 -7.31 14.86
C TYR A 208 -10.58 -6.09 15.15
N VAL A 209 -9.46 -5.95 14.42
CA VAL A 209 -8.42 -4.96 14.72
C VAL A 209 -8.73 -3.59 14.11
N LEU A 210 -9.11 -3.56 12.83
CA LEU A 210 -9.24 -2.31 12.07
C LEU A 210 -10.24 -1.32 12.71
N PRO A 211 -11.45 -1.70 13.10
CA PRO A 211 -12.40 -0.75 13.71
C PRO A 211 -11.87 -0.13 14.99
N LYS A 212 -11.13 -0.92 15.82
CA LYS A 212 -10.56 -0.45 17.09
C LYS A 212 -9.41 0.53 16.88
N VAL A 213 -8.57 0.27 15.87
CA VAL A 213 -7.47 1.16 15.49
C VAL A 213 -8.02 2.46 14.91
N LEU A 214 -9.02 2.40 14.04
CA LEU A 214 -9.68 3.58 13.49
C LEU A 214 -10.32 4.44 14.61
N LYS A 215 -11.08 3.82 15.52
CA LYS A 215 -11.66 4.51 16.67
C LYS A 215 -10.59 5.25 17.49
N PHE A 216 -9.49 4.56 17.84
CA PHE A 216 -8.39 5.15 18.61
C PHE A 216 -7.75 6.35 17.90
N ILE A 217 -7.52 6.25 16.58
CA ILE A 217 -6.92 7.35 15.81
C ILE A 217 -7.86 8.56 15.78
N SER A 218 -9.18 8.33 15.62
CA SER A 218 -10.20 9.38 15.65
C SER A 218 -10.29 10.05 17.04
N GLU A 219 -10.26 9.28 18.15
CA GLU A 219 -10.24 9.81 19.52
C GLU A 219 -8.98 10.65 19.82
N LYS A 220 -7.86 10.37 19.14
CA LYS A 220 -6.64 11.17 19.22
C LYS A 220 -6.66 12.40 18.30
N GLU A 221 -7.69 12.58 17.50
CA GLU A 221 -7.80 13.63 16.48
C GLU A 221 -6.60 13.63 15.49
N TRP A 222 -6.06 12.44 15.22
CA TRP A 222 -4.99 12.31 14.23
C TRP A 222 -5.58 12.18 12.82
N LYS A 223 -4.90 12.77 11.85
CA LYS A 223 -5.35 12.75 10.45
C LYS A 223 -4.98 11.43 9.78
N TYR A 224 -5.87 10.94 8.94
CA TYR A 224 -5.61 9.83 8.03
C TYR A 224 -5.10 10.40 6.71
N LEU A 225 -3.90 9.98 6.28
CA LEU A 225 -3.31 10.43 5.01
C LEU A 225 -2.91 9.22 4.16
N CYS A 226 -3.05 9.40 2.84
CA CYS A 226 -2.42 8.53 1.86
C CYS A 226 -0.91 8.82 1.74
N ILE A 227 -0.15 7.82 1.30
CA ILE A 227 1.26 7.95 0.92
C ILE A 227 1.34 8.52 -0.49
#